data_371a2f1c300dca51e3ba9a67907c3b85
#
_entry.id   371a2f1c300dca51e3ba9a67907c3b85
#
_cell.length_a   1.000
_cell.length_b   1.000
_cell.length_c   1.000
_cell.angle_alpha   90.00
_cell.angle_beta   90.00
_cell.angle_gamma   90.00
#
_symmetry.space_group_name_H-M   'P 1'
#
loop_
_entity.id
_entity.type
_entity.pdbx_description
1 polymer ?
#
loop_
_entity_poly.entity_id
_entity_poly.type
_entity_poly.pdbx_seq_one_letter_code
_entity_poly.pdbx_strand_id
1 'polypeptide(L)'
;GDMQMLFLQSAIDKMDDNFGRAAIIENGSPLFSGGTASGESQIRRWMLENDLIEAIIALPTDLFYNTGIATYIWVLSKNKRAERKGKIQLIDASSFFHKLRKALGDKKNEISPEDRSTVTKLYAEFAENEYCKIYDNEEFIYREYTVMQPLQRSYAITEERIEAMLSKGALSSLYDQAKVNELENAEELTGKEQKKLESFQNNQALYDEIITTLKAVTSEQVYNSPTEFMPVLTKALASATSDKKLLDKIANGLSIMDKNAEIQRDRKGRIIYDKETKDTELVKWEESIEDYMAREVLPHIPDAAAFFEEDLGKKKPVIKTGAEIPFTRYFYKYQASTPSEELENLSLIHISEPTRLRCI
;
A
#
# COMPACT_ATOMS: atom_id res chain seq x y z
N GLY A 1 -8.29 -13.34 -7.17
CA GLY A 1 -6.84 -13.28 -7.12
C GLY A 1 -6.22 -13.76 -8.41
N ASP A 2 -4.99 -13.35 -8.65
CA ASP A 2 -4.23 -13.76 -9.82
C ASP A 2 -3.86 -15.25 -9.70
N MET A 3 -4.08 -16.04 -10.72
CA MET A 3 -3.81 -17.49 -10.73
C MET A 3 -2.34 -17.83 -10.95
N GLN A 4 -1.50 -16.89 -11.32
CA GLN A 4 -0.09 -17.13 -11.68
C GLN A 4 0.70 -17.79 -10.55
N MET A 5 0.55 -17.30 -9.32
CA MET A 5 1.19 -17.93 -8.14
C MET A 5 0.71 -19.38 -7.92
N LEU A 6 -0.51 -19.72 -8.29
CA LEU A 6 -1.02 -21.09 -8.21
C LEU A 6 -0.39 -21.99 -9.28
N PHE A 7 -0.04 -21.46 -10.46
CA PHE A 7 0.71 -22.22 -11.45
C PHE A 7 2.13 -22.56 -10.96
N LEU A 8 2.82 -21.61 -10.34
CA LEU A 8 4.12 -21.85 -9.71
C LEU A 8 4.01 -22.92 -8.62
N GLN A 9 3.01 -22.81 -7.74
CA GLN A 9 2.75 -23.78 -6.68
C GLN A 9 2.42 -25.18 -7.25
N SER A 10 1.58 -25.25 -8.30
CA SER A 10 1.25 -26.51 -8.97
C SER A 10 2.47 -27.16 -9.63
N ALA A 11 3.37 -26.36 -10.20
CA ALA A 11 4.62 -26.88 -10.76
C ALA A 11 5.50 -27.50 -9.65
N ILE A 12 5.66 -26.78 -8.52
CA ILE A 12 6.42 -27.27 -7.37
C ILE A 12 5.84 -28.57 -6.82
N ASP A 13 4.52 -28.68 -6.71
CA ASP A 13 3.83 -29.88 -6.24
C ASP A 13 4.13 -31.10 -7.10
N LYS A 14 4.29 -30.90 -8.41
CA LYS A 14 4.57 -31.97 -9.39
C LYS A 14 6.06 -32.30 -9.57
N MET A 15 6.95 -31.47 -9.02
CA MET A 15 8.38 -31.72 -9.07
C MET A 15 8.78 -32.89 -8.18
N ASP A 16 9.71 -33.72 -8.64
CA ASP A 16 10.37 -34.73 -7.81
C ASP A 16 11.08 -34.09 -6.62
N ASP A 17 10.98 -34.71 -5.43
CA ASP A 17 11.49 -34.11 -4.20
C ASP A 17 13.03 -34.03 -4.14
N ASN A 18 13.73 -34.91 -4.86
CA ASN A 18 15.19 -35.00 -4.82
C ASN A 18 15.86 -34.25 -5.99
N PHE A 19 15.25 -34.25 -7.17
CA PHE A 19 15.87 -33.73 -8.38
C PHE A 19 14.98 -32.77 -9.16
N GLY A 20 13.78 -32.51 -8.66
CA GLY A 20 12.79 -31.72 -9.36
C GLY A 20 13.25 -30.30 -9.65
N ARG A 21 13.10 -29.90 -10.90
CA ARG A 21 13.33 -28.53 -11.37
C ARG A 21 12.22 -28.13 -12.34
N ALA A 22 11.86 -26.87 -12.33
CA ALA A 22 10.92 -26.31 -13.28
C ALA A 22 11.38 -24.92 -13.74
N ALA A 23 10.94 -24.53 -14.93
CA ALA A 23 11.07 -23.16 -15.41
C ALA A 23 9.73 -22.72 -15.98
N ILE A 24 9.22 -21.59 -15.49
CA ILE A 24 7.92 -21.05 -15.90
C ILE A 24 8.12 -19.59 -16.28
N ILE A 25 7.48 -19.17 -17.36
CA ILE A 25 7.45 -17.76 -17.79
C ILE A 25 6.16 -17.14 -17.27
N GLU A 26 6.31 -16.07 -16.52
CA GLU A 26 5.23 -15.28 -15.95
C GLU A 26 5.44 -13.79 -16.25
N ASN A 27 4.39 -12.98 -16.13
CA ASN A 27 4.55 -11.52 -16.14
C ASN A 27 5.15 -11.01 -14.81
N GLY A 28 5.23 -9.69 -14.63
CA GLY A 28 5.80 -9.10 -13.42
C GLY A 28 4.92 -9.23 -12.16
N SER A 29 3.63 -9.48 -12.32
CA SER A 29 2.67 -9.51 -11.20
C SER A 29 3.07 -10.47 -10.06
N PRO A 30 3.47 -11.72 -10.31
CA PRO A 30 3.92 -12.64 -9.26
C PRO A 30 5.06 -12.15 -8.38
N LEU A 31 5.84 -11.18 -8.83
CA LEU A 31 6.98 -10.65 -8.07
C LEU A 31 6.55 -9.77 -6.90
N PHE A 32 5.46 -9.02 -7.03
CA PHE A 32 5.09 -7.98 -6.06
C PHE A 32 3.59 -7.87 -5.76
N SER A 33 2.71 -8.53 -6.52
CA SER A 33 1.27 -8.42 -6.30
C SER A 33 0.82 -8.93 -4.94
N GLY A 34 -0.24 -8.30 -4.41
CA GLY A 34 -0.87 -8.66 -3.15
C GLY A 34 -0.22 -8.01 -1.93
N GLY A 35 -1.05 -7.60 -0.97
CA GLY A 35 -0.56 -7.11 0.32
C GLY A 35 -0.07 -8.26 1.21
N THR A 36 0.51 -7.93 2.35
CA THR A 36 1.18 -8.84 3.29
C THR A 36 0.43 -10.13 3.58
N ALA A 37 -0.87 -10.05 3.86
CA ALA A 37 -1.72 -11.20 4.18
C ALA A 37 -2.36 -11.87 2.95
N SER A 38 -2.05 -11.43 1.72
CA SER A 38 -2.62 -12.01 0.51
C SER A 38 -2.07 -13.40 0.21
N GLY A 39 -2.82 -14.20 -0.55
CA GLY A 39 -2.37 -15.51 -1.00
C GLY A 39 -1.08 -15.42 -1.82
N GLU A 40 -0.96 -14.42 -2.67
CA GLU A 40 0.22 -14.20 -3.53
C GLU A 40 1.48 -13.94 -2.69
N SER A 41 1.41 -13.04 -1.72
CA SER A 41 2.53 -12.74 -0.81
C SER A 41 2.90 -13.95 0.04
N GLN A 42 1.90 -14.70 0.53
CA GLN A 42 2.14 -15.88 1.37
C GLN A 42 2.71 -17.07 0.57
N ILE A 43 2.35 -17.25 -0.70
CA ILE A 43 2.96 -18.26 -1.57
C ILE A 43 4.42 -17.88 -1.86
N ARG A 44 4.72 -16.60 -2.18
CA ARG A 44 6.10 -16.13 -2.35
C ARG A 44 6.93 -16.39 -1.10
N ARG A 45 6.42 -15.99 0.07
CA ARG A 45 7.07 -16.22 1.35
C ARG A 45 7.37 -17.71 1.57
N TRP A 46 6.37 -18.57 1.35
CA TRP A 46 6.54 -20.03 1.47
C TRP A 46 7.63 -20.56 0.52
N MET A 47 7.66 -20.08 -0.72
CA MET A 47 8.67 -20.49 -1.70
C MET A 47 10.09 -20.06 -1.27
N LEU A 48 10.24 -18.85 -0.71
CA LEU A 48 11.52 -18.34 -0.19
C LEU A 48 11.98 -19.09 1.06
N GLU A 49 11.09 -19.27 2.04
CA GLU A 49 11.38 -20.00 3.29
C GLU A 49 11.75 -21.46 3.05
N ASN A 50 11.21 -22.08 2.00
CA ASN A 50 11.54 -23.47 1.60
C ASN A 50 12.63 -23.57 0.53
N ASP A 51 13.31 -22.46 0.24
CA ASP A 51 14.44 -22.39 -0.69
C ASP A 51 14.15 -22.93 -2.11
N LEU A 52 12.92 -22.64 -2.63
CA LEU A 52 12.43 -23.21 -3.88
C LEU A 52 12.72 -22.34 -5.12
N ILE A 53 13.00 -21.05 -4.95
CA ILE A 53 13.29 -20.13 -6.07
C ILE A 53 14.81 -20.08 -6.28
N GLU A 54 15.29 -20.65 -7.38
CA GLU A 54 16.72 -20.68 -7.70
C GLU A 54 17.17 -19.40 -8.42
N ALA A 55 16.37 -18.95 -9.42
CA ALA A 55 16.65 -17.72 -10.14
C ALA A 55 15.37 -17.09 -10.71
N ILE A 56 15.44 -15.77 -10.93
CA ILE A 56 14.45 -15.02 -11.71
C ILE A 56 15.20 -14.26 -12.79
N ILE A 57 14.78 -14.42 -14.06
CA ILE A 57 15.42 -13.84 -15.23
C ILE A 57 14.42 -12.92 -15.91
N ALA A 58 14.67 -11.61 -15.89
CA ALA A 58 13.88 -10.65 -16.66
C ALA A 58 14.17 -10.80 -18.15
N LEU A 59 13.13 -10.91 -18.95
CA LEU A 59 13.23 -11.01 -20.40
C LEU A 59 12.93 -9.65 -21.07
N PRO A 60 13.41 -9.44 -22.30
CA PRO A 60 13.01 -8.29 -23.12
C PRO A 60 11.50 -8.19 -23.29
N THR A 61 10.99 -6.98 -23.43
CA THR A 61 9.59 -6.74 -23.84
C THR A 61 9.37 -7.15 -25.31
N ASP A 62 8.13 -7.22 -25.75
CA ASP A 62 7.76 -7.49 -27.14
C ASP A 62 8.31 -8.84 -27.71
N LEU A 63 8.49 -9.86 -26.84
CA LEU A 63 8.96 -11.20 -27.26
C LEU A 63 7.84 -12.12 -27.73
N PHE A 64 6.61 -11.88 -27.32
CA PHE A 64 5.47 -12.78 -27.53
C PHE A 64 4.47 -12.19 -28.51
N TYR A 65 3.76 -13.07 -29.25
CA TYR A 65 2.85 -12.69 -30.34
C TYR A 65 1.64 -11.85 -29.87
N ASN A 66 1.17 -12.09 -28.65
CA ASN A 66 -0.08 -11.53 -28.13
C ASN A 66 0.14 -10.53 -26.97
N THR A 67 1.37 -10.21 -26.66
CA THR A 67 1.67 -9.27 -25.55
C THR A 67 3.05 -8.67 -25.69
N GLY A 68 3.15 -7.36 -25.42
CA GLY A 68 4.41 -6.61 -25.36
C GLY A 68 4.94 -6.40 -23.95
N ILE A 69 4.30 -6.98 -22.91
CA ILE A 69 4.68 -6.74 -21.52
C ILE A 69 6.01 -7.38 -21.13
N ALA A 70 6.63 -6.88 -20.07
CA ALA A 70 7.80 -7.50 -19.44
C ALA A 70 7.41 -8.87 -18.86
N THR A 71 8.24 -9.86 -19.09
CA THR A 71 8.07 -11.24 -18.60
C THR A 71 9.32 -11.71 -17.90
N TYR A 72 9.16 -12.72 -17.05
CA TYR A 72 10.23 -13.26 -16.21
C TYR A 72 10.21 -14.77 -16.23
N ILE A 73 11.39 -15.39 -16.34
CA ILE A 73 11.53 -16.83 -16.16
C ILE A 73 11.78 -17.07 -14.67
N TRP A 74 10.89 -17.84 -14.05
CA TRP A 74 11.08 -18.37 -12.70
C TRP A 74 11.73 -19.74 -12.81
N VAL A 75 12.94 -19.86 -12.30
CA VAL A 75 13.66 -21.14 -12.20
C VAL A 75 13.49 -21.67 -10.79
N LEU A 76 12.82 -22.81 -10.69
CA LEU A 76 12.47 -23.46 -9.43
C LEU A 76 13.29 -24.74 -9.24
N SER A 77 13.70 -25.03 -8.02
CA SER A 77 14.46 -26.22 -7.65
C SER A 77 14.10 -26.69 -6.24
N LYS A 78 13.86 -27.99 -6.06
CA LYS A 78 13.74 -28.62 -4.74
C LYS A 78 15.09 -29.01 -4.15
N ASN A 79 16.13 -29.07 -4.96
CA ASN A 79 17.48 -29.41 -4.50
C ASN A 79 18.53 -28.52 -5.20
N LYS A 80 18.71 -27.32 -4.69
CA LYS A 80 19.73 -26.39 -5.18
C LYS A 80 21.14 -26.93 -4.93
N ARG A 81 22.08 -26.60 -5.79
CA ARG A 81 23.51 -26.84 -5.55
C ARG A 81 23.96 -26.10 -4.30
N ALA A 82 25.01 -26.61 -3.66
CA ALA A 82 25.48 -26.10 -2.36
C ALA A 82 25.72 -24.58 -2.36
N GLU A 83 26.32 -24.04 -3.41
CA GLU A 83 26.61 -22.61 -3.57
C GLU A 83 25.36 -21.72 -3.73
N ARG A 84 24.23 -22.33 -4.13
CA ARG A 84 22.95 -21.64 -4.36
C ARG A 84 21.95 -21.76 -3.21
N LYS A 85 22.26 -22.60 -2.21
CA LYS A 85 21.35 -22.82 -1.08
C LYS A 85 21.13 -21.55 -0.28
N GLY A 86 19.86 -21.27 0.05
CA GLY A 86 19.45 -20.07 0.77
C GLY A 86 19.52 -18.77 -0.05
N LYS A 87 19.85 -18.87 -1.36
CA LYS A 87 20.06 -17.71 -2.23
C LYS A 87 19.14 -17.73 -3.44
N ILE A 88 18.86 -16.55 -3.94
CA ILE A 88 18.16 -16.31 -5.22
C ILE A 88 19.04 -15.48 -6.14
N GLN A 89 19.13 -15.89 -7.39
CA GLN A 89 19.83 -15.16 -8.42
C GLN A 89 18.83 -14.35 -9.25
N LEU A 90 19.05 -13.05 -9.35
CA LEU A 90 18.30 -12.14 -10.23
C LEU A 90 19.16 -11.84 -11.45
N ILE A 91 18.60 -12.01 -12.65
CA ILE A 91 19.30 -11.73 -13.92
C ILE A 91 18.46 -10.77 -14.75
N ASP A 92 19.00 -9.61 -15.05
CA ASP A 92 18.39 -8.67 -15.99
C ASP A 92 18.86 -8.94 -17.42
N ALA A 93 18.08 -9.72 -18.14
CA ALA A 93 18.31 -10.01 -19.56
C ALA A 93 17.45 -9.12 -20.48
N SER A 94 16.84 -8.07 -19.99
CA SER A 94 15.92 -7.19 -20.73
C SER A 94 16.56 -6.49 -21.93
N SER A 95 17.89 -6.35 -21.95
CA SER A 95 18.65 -5.74 -23.03
C SER A 95 19.22 -6.75 -24.06
N PHE A 96 19.13 -8.07 -23.80
CA PHE A 96 19.67 -9.11 -24.70
C PHE A 96 18.65 -9.50 -25.79
N PHE A 97 18.51 -8.66 -26.79
CA PHE A 97 17.62 -8.92 -27.92
C PHE A 97 18.06 -8.15 -29.17
N HIS A 98 17.52 -8.55 -30.31
CA HIS A 98 17.55 -7.77 -31.55
C HIS A 98 16.13 -7.57 -32.09
N LYS A 99 15.93 -6.48 -32.83
CA LYS A 99 14.63 -6.17 -33.42
C LYS A 99 14.38 -7.00 -34.66
N LEU A 100 13.17 -7.54 -34.78
CA LEU A 100 12.72 -8.19 -36.01
C LEU A 100 12.58 -7.18 -37.16
N ARG A 101 12.89 -7.59 -38.38
CA ARG A 101 12.70 -6.74 -39.57
C ARG A 101 11.22 -6.41 -39.82
N LYS A 102 10.31 -7.30 -39.39
CA LYS A 102 8.86 -7.13 -39.48
C LYS A 102 8.24 -7.70 -38.20
N ALA A 103 7.39 -6.91 -37.56
CA ALA A 103 6.65 -7.37 -36.39
C ALA A 103 5.69 -8.52 -36.71
N LEU A 104 5.54 -9.44 -35.78
CA LEU A 104 4.60 -10.58 -35.87
C LEU A 104 3.58 -10.43 -34.71
N GLY A 105 2.51 -9.66 -34.93
CA GLY A 105 1.63 -9.20 -33.88
C GLY A 105 2.38 -8.25 -32.95
N ASP A 106 2.30 -8.48 -31.62
CA ASP A 106 3.03 -7.70 -30.62
C ASP A 106 4.51 -8.08 -30.53
N LYS A 107 4.92 -9.20 -31.14
CA LYS A 107 6.33 -9.61 -31.16
C LYS A 107 7.13 -8.74 -32.12
N LYS A 108 8.01 -7.91 -31.56
CA LYS A 108 8.95 -7.03 -32.28
C LYS A 108 10.41 -7.39 -32.03
N ASN A 109 10.67 -8.13 -30.96
CA ASN A 109 12.00 -8.50 -30.51
C ASN A 109 12.19 -10.03 -30.53
N GLU A 110 13.45 -10.44 -30.67
CA GLU A 110 13.86 -11.84 -30.66
C GLU A 110 15.19 -11.97 -29.88
N ILE A 111 15.33 -13.07 -29.15
CA ILE A 111 16.57 -13.43 -28.45
C ILE A 111 17.39 -14.32 -29.38
N SER A 112 18.58 -13.86 -29.76
CA SER A 112 19.49 -14.61 -30.63
C SER A 112 20.07 -15.86 -29.94
N PRO A 113 20.67 -16.80 -30.68
CA PRO A 113 21.44 -17.90 -30.06
C PRO A 113 22.57 -17.37 -29.17
N GLU A 114 23.23 -16.30 -29.57
CA GLU A 114 24.31 -15.64 -28.82
C GLU A 114 23.80 -15.02 -27.52
N ASP A 115 22.66 -14.31 -27.56
CA ASP A 115 22.01 -13.73 -26.38
C ASP A 115 21.59 -14.85 -25.41
N ARG A 116 21.01 -15.94 -25.92
CA ARG A 116 20.65 -17.11 -25.10
C ARG A 116 21.88 -17.73 -24.43
N SER A 117 22.98 -17.85 -25.17
CA SER A 117 24.25 -18.34 -24.62
C SER A 117 24.77 -17.44 -23.52
N THR A 118 24.69 -16.11 -23.71
CA THR A 118 25.09 -15.12 -22.70
C THR A 118 24.25 -15.23 -21.43
N VAL A 119 22.93 -15.27 -21.55
CA VAL A 119 22.02 -15.42 -20.39
C VAL A 119 22.26 -16.74 -19.67
N THR A 120 22.44 -17.84 -20.43
CA THR A 120 22.73 -19.16 -19.85
C THR A 120 24.07 -19.16 -19.10
N LYS A 121 25.07 -18.45 -19.62
CA LYS A 121 26.38 -18.28 -18.98
C LYS A 121 26.28 -17.49 -17.69
N LEU A 122 25.57 -16.34 -17.70
CA LEU A 122 25.29 -15.56 -16.49
C LEU A 122 24.63 -16.40 -15.40
N TYR A 123 23.63 -17.22 -15.80
CA TYR A 123 22.99 -18.13 -14.86
C TYR A 123 23.96 -19.18 -14.32
N ALA A 124 24.77 -19.79 -15.16
CA ALA A 124 25.69 -20.88 -14.79
C ALA A 124 26.85 -20.41 -13.91
N GLU A 125 27.42 -19.25 -14.17
CA GLU A 125 28.56 -18.69 -13.44
C GLU A 125 28.22 -18.31 -12.00
N PHE A 126 26.96 -18.00 -11.72
CA PHE A 126 26.50 -17.61 -10.39
C PHE A 126 27.42 -16.54 -9.74
N ALA A 127 27.69 -15.48 -10.49
CA ALA A 127 28.58 -14.39 -10.10
C ALA A 127 27.90 -13.04 -10.29
N GLU A 128 28.13 -12.12 -9.37
CA GLU A 128 27.55 -10.77 -9.46
C GLU A 128 28.26 -9.92 -10.50
N ASN A 129 27.45 -9.19 -11.27
CA ASN A 129 27.89 -8.18 -12.24
C ASN A 129 26.75 -7.17 -12.49
N GLU A 130 26.85 -6.35 -13.53
CA GLU A 130 25.81 -5.37 -13.86
C GLU A 130 24.47 -5.99 -14.27
N TYR A 131 24.43 -7.24 -14.75
CA TYR A 131 23.24 -7.98 -15.19
C TYR A 131 22.82 -9.06 -14.19
N CYS A 132 23.63 -9.35 -13.18
CA CYS A 132 23.39 -10.44 -12.23
C CYS A 132 23.59 -9.98 -10.80
N LYS A 133 22.59 -10.23 -9.95
CA LYS A 133 22.64 -9.99 -8.50
C LYS A 133 22.26 -11.25 -7.75
N ILE A 134 22.87 -11.45 -6.59
CA ILE A 134 22.65 -12.61 -5.74
C ILE A 134 22.27 -12.12 -4.35
N TYR A 135 21.14 -12.60 -3.84
CA TYR A 135 20.61 -12.22 -2.53
C TYR A 135 20.25 -13.44 -1.72
N ASP A 136 20.31 -13.32 -0.41
CA ASP A 136 19.73 -14.32 0.49
C ASP A 136 18.20 -14.28 0.38
N ASN A 137 17.53 -15.41 0.57
CA ASN A 137 16.07 -15.48 0.43
C ASN A 137 15.35 -14.51 1.38
N GLU A 138 15.94 -14.27 2.57
CA GLU A 138 15.39 -13.41 3.62
C GLU A 138 15.37 -11.93 3.23
N GLU A 139 16.20 -11.49 2.26
CA GLU A 139 16.19 -10.13 1.72
C GLU A 139 14.81 -9.71 1.17
N PHE A 140 14.02 -10.68 0.73
CA PHE A 140 12.71 -10.48 0.10
C PHE A 140 11.54 -10.66 1.08
N ILE A 141 11.82 -11.02 2.33
CA ILE A 141 10.83 -11.16 3.40
C ILE A 141 10.79 -9.87 4.21
N TYR A 142 9.59 -9.43 4.57
CA TYR A 142 9.39 -8.22 5.34
C TYR A 142 8.32 -8.39 6.41
N ARG A 143 8.41 -7.54 7.45
CA ARG A 143 7.37 -7.35 8.46
C ARG A 143 6.63 -6.05 8.21
N GLU A 144 5.32 -6.10 8.30
CA GLU A 144 4.45 -4.94 8.19
C GLU A 144 4.15 -4.38 9.57
N TYR A 145 4.68 -3.20 9.85
CA TYR A 145 4.41 -2.47 11.08
C TYR A 145 3.32 -1.43 10.85
N THR A 146 2.50 -1.23 11.86
CA THR A 146 1.61 -0.08 11.93
C THR A 146 2.33 1.04 12.66
N VAL A 147 2.45 2.22 12.03
CA VAL A 147 3.02 3.42 12.63
C VAL A 147 1.91 4.39 12.96
N MET A 148 1.90 4.92 14.17
CA MET A 148 0.92 5.90 14.62
C MET A 148 1.57 6.97 15.48
N GLN A 149 0.95 8.15 15.52
CA GLN A 149 1.36 9.26 16.38
C GLN A 149 0.51 9.28 17.66
N PRO A 150 1.03 9.83 18.78
CA PRO A 150 0.23 10.04 19.96
C PRO A 150 -1.02 10.88 19.68
N LEU A 151 -2.12 10.55 20.33
CA LEU A 151 -3.35 11.31 20.20
C LEU A 151 -3.18 12.66 20.92
N GLN A 152 -3.01 13.71 20.12
CA GLN A 152 -2.90 15.10 20.57
C GLN A 152 -3.89 15.93 19.77
N ARG A 153 -4.92 16.43 20.44
CA ARG A 153 -5.99 17.19 19.78
C ARG A 153 -6.38 18.38 20.63
N SER A 154 -6.56 19.52 19.98
CA SER A 154 -7.22 20.67 20.57
C SER A 154 -8.71 20.66 20.24
N TYR A 155 -9.49 21.24 21.12
CA TYR A 155 -10.95 21.26 21.10
C TYR A 155 -11.44 22.71 21.15
N ALA A 156 -12.43 23.05 20.35
CA ALA A 156 -13.09 24.35 20.39
C ALA A 156 -14.49 24.28 19.77
N ILE A 157 -15.39 25.16 20.19
CA ILE A 157 -16.71 25.32 19.57
C ILE A 157 -16.65 26.56 18.70
N THR A 158 -15.98 26.48 17.55
CA THR A 158 -15.95 27.56 16.54
C THR A 158 -16.88 27.21 15.37
N GLU A 159 -17.32 28.21 14.63
CA GLU A 159 -18.17 28.01 13.46
C GLU A 159 -17.49 27.11 12.44
N GLU A 160 -16.20 27.34 12.17
CA GLU A 160 -15.38 26.52 11.25
C GLU A 160 -15.32 25.06 11.67
N ARG A 161 -15.13 24.76 12.97
CA ARG A 161 -15.06 23.38 13.49
C ARG A 161 -16.42 22.69 13.46
N ILE A 162 -17.50 23.42 13.67
CA ILE A 162 -18.86 22.90 13.53
C ILE A 162 -19.11 22.52 12.07
N GLU A 163 -18.78 23.38 11.11
CA GLU A 163 -18.91 23.07 9.68
C GLU A 163 -18.04 21.88 9.26
N ALA A 164 -16.79 21.83 9.72
CA ALA A 164 -15.89 20.71 9.47
C ALA A 164 -16.42 19.38 10.05
N MET A 165 -16.99 19.42 11.26
CA MET A 165 -17.63 18.27 11.90
C MET A 165 -18.81 17.75 11.06
N LEU A 166 -19.65 18.67 10.58
CA LEU A 166 -20.82 18.33 9.76
C LEU A 166 -20.41 17.79 8.38
N SER A 167 -19.46 18.43 7.71
CA SER A 167 -18.95 18.01 6.40
C SER A 167 -18.32 16.60 6.44
N LYS A 168 -17.66 16.25 7.54
CA LYS A 168 -17.10 14.90 7.77
C LYS A 168 -18.16 13.85 8.16
N GLY A 169 -19.41 14.25 8.27
CA GLY A 169 -20.51 13.35 8.61
C GLY A 169 -20.43 12.78 10.03
N ALA A 170 -19.82 13.51 10.98
CA ALA A 170 -19.66 13.04 12.35
C ALA A 170 -21.02 12.67 13.02
N LEU A 171 -22.10 13.32 12.64
CA LEU A 171 -23.46 13.09 13.14
C LEU A 171 -24.34 12.31 12.14
N SER A 172 -23.82 11.79 11.03
CA SER A 172 -24.59 11.08 10.00
C SER A 172 -25.30 9.81 10.50
N SER A 173 -24.85 9.24 11.62
CA SER A 173 -25.55 8.13 12.27
C SER A 173 -26.77 8.56 13.08
N LEU A 174 -26.83 9.84 13.49
CA LEU A 174 -27.96 10.44 14.18
C LEU A 174 -29.00 10.91 13.16
N TYR A 175 -28.57 11.70 12.18
CA TYR A 175 -29.38 12.20 11.08
C TYR A 175 -28.52 12.47 9.84
N ASP A 176 -29.04 12.10 8.66
CA ASP A 176 -28.39 12.31 7.36
C ASP A 176 -29.46 12.64 6.31
N GLN A 177 -29.54 13.94 5.95
CA GLN A 177 -30.55 14.46 5.01
C GLN A 177 -30.46 13.79 3.63
N ALA A 178 -29.22 13.55 3.13
CA ALA A 178 -29.04 12.93 1.83
C ALA A 178 -29.58 11.48 1.83
N LYS A 179 -29.32 10.75 2.91
CA LYS A 179 -29.81 9.39 3.08
C LYS A 179 -31.32 9.31 3.32
N VAL A 180 -31.89 10.28 4.04
CA VAL A 180 -33.36 10.42 4.19
C VAL A 180 -33.99 10.62 2.83
N ASN A 181 -33.50 11.57 2.02
CA ASN A 181 -34.02 11.83 0.68
C ASN A 181 -33.91 10.60 -0.24
N GLU A 182 -32.79 9.84 -0.15
CA GLU A 182 -32.61 8.61 -0.92
C GLU A 182 -33.67 7.55 -0.53
N LEU A 183 -33.87 7.35 0.78
CA LEU A 183 -34.83 6.37 1.29
C LEU A 183 -36.27 6.77 1.01
N GLU A 184 -36.64 8.05 1.11
CA GLU A 184 -37.99 8.54 0.81
C GLU A 184 -38.34 8.47 -0.69
N ASN A 185 -37.37 8.53 -1.58
CA ASN A 185 -37.58 8.41 -3.02
C ASN A 185 -37.42 6.97 -3.55
N ALA A 186 -37.12 5.99 -2.71
CA ALA A 186 -37.00 4.60 -3.12
C ALA A 186 -38.38 3.98 -3.40
N GLU A 187 -38.53 3.26 -4.50
CA GLU A 187 -39.80 2.61 -4.89
C GLU A 187 -40.24 1.51 -3.89
N GLU A 188 -39.25 0.78 -3.32
CA GLU A 188 -39.47 -0.22 -2.27
C GLU A 188 -38.35 -0.12 -1.21
N LEU A 189 -38.72 -0.20 0.07
CA LEU A 189 -37.82 -0.21 1.20
C LEU A 189 -37.78 -1.61 1.83
N THR A 190 -36.57 -2.08 2.10
CA THR A 190 -36.41 -3.26 2.96
C THR A 190 -36.77 -2.92 4.41
N GLY A 191 -37.16 -3.92 5.22
CA GLY A 191 -37.49 -3.69 6.62
C GLY A 191 -36.36 -3.07 7.47
N LYS A 192 -35.09 -3.15 7.03
CA LYS A 192 -33.94 -2.46 7.67
C LYS A 192 -33.91 -1.00 7.28
N GLU A 193 -34.18 -0.68 6.04
CA GLU A 193 -34.19 0.68 5.53
C GLU A 193 -35.36 1.48 6.10
N GLN A 194 -36.51 0.87 6.23
CA GLN A 194 -37.67 1.49 6.87
C GLN A 194 -37.36 1.87 8.33
N LYS A 195 -36.79 0.95 9.14
CA LYS A 195 -36.38 1.25 10.51
C LYS A 195 -35.34 2.35 10.58
N LYS A 196 -34.43 2.43 9.59
CA LYS A 196 -33.41 3.47 9.52
C LYS A 196 -34.06 4.83 9.22
N LEU A 197 -34.96 4.88 8.29
CA LEU A 197 -35.74 6.09 7.97
C LEU A 197 -36.51 6.60 9.19
N GLU A 198 -37.27 5.74 9.85
CA GLU A 198 -37.99 6.05 11.09
C GLU A 198 -37.02 6.60 12.18
N SER A 199 -35.85 5.97 12.33
CA SER A 199 -34.83 6.45 13.28
C SER A 199 -34.32 7.84 12.94
N PHE A 200 -34.06 8.14 11.67
CA PHE A 200 -33.62 9.46 11.25
C PHE A 200 -34.69 10.52 11.48
N GLN A 201 -35.97 10.24 11.12
CA GLN A 201 -37.10 11.14 11.34
C GLN A 201 -37.29 11.44 12.83
N ASN A 202 -37.19 10.43 13.69
CA ASN A 202 -37.29 10.60 15.16
C ASN A 202 -36.12 11.42 15.75
N ASN A 203 -34.92 11.35 15.16
CA ASN A 203 -33.73 12.01 15.66
C ASN A 203 -33.50 13.39 15.04
N GLN A 204 -34.27 13.81 14.04
CA GLN A 204 -34.11 15.08 13.34
C GLN A 204 -34.18 16.28 14.30
N ALA A 205 -35.19 16.32 15.14
CA ALA A 205 -35.36 17.41 16.12
C ALA A 205 -34.16 17.52 17.08
N LEU A 206 -33.63 16.37 17.54
CA LEU A 206 -32.44 16.32 18.40
C LEU A 206 -31.18 16.83 17.64
N TYR A 207 -31.03 16.42 16.39
CA TYR A 207 -29.94 16.88 15.54
C TYR A 207 -29.98 18.40 15.36
N ASP A 208 -31.13 18.95 14.99
CA ASP A 208 -31.31 20.38 14.78
C ASP A 208 -31.07 21.19 16.07
N GLU A 209 -31.53 20.67 17.23
CA GLU A 209 -31.29 21.30 18.53
C GLU A 209 -29.79 21.32 18.87
N ILE A 210 -29.06 20.21 18.65
CA ILE A 210 -27.61 20.15 18.87
C ILE A 210 -26.88 21.19 18.02
N ILE A 211 -27.18 21.27 16.72
CA ILE A 211 -26.53 22.21 15.82
C ILE A 211 -26.84 23.64 16.21
N THR A 212 -28.09 23.96 16.48
CA THR A 212 -28.53 25.30 16.89
C THR A 212 -27.84 25.73 18.20
N THR A 213 -27.77 24.82 19.17
CA THR A 213 -27.13 25.09 20.45
C THR A 213 -25.61 25.30 20.29
N LEU A 214 -24.92 24.45 19.52
CA LEU A 214 -23.49 24.62 19.24
C LEU A 214 -23.19 25.96 18.56
N LYS A 215 -23.99 26.37 17.60
CA LYS A 215 -23.84 27.67 16.91
C LYS A 215 -24.12 28.86 17.85
N ALA A 216 -25.01 28.69 18.81
CA ALA A 216 -25.31 29.75 19.78
C ALA A 216 -24.22 29.95 20.85
N VAL A 217 -23.39 28.92 21.11
CA VAL A 217 -22.32 28.96 22.14
C VAL A 217 -20.91 29.02 21.53
N THR A 218 -20.78 29.42 20.28
CA THR A 218 -19.47 29.56 19.62
C THR A 218 -18.54 30.47 20.41
N SER A 219 -17.26 30.08 20.48
CA SER A 219 -16.22 30.82 21.21
C SER A 219 -14.85 30.51 20.57
N GLU A 220 -13.98 31.52 20.55
CA GLU A 220 -12.57 31.38 20.12
C GLU A 220 -11.69 30.65 21.12
N GLN A 221 -12.25 30.25 22.29
CA GLN A 221 -11.47 29.52 23.30
C GLN A 221 -11.12 28.12 22.83
N VAL A 222 -9.81 27.83 22.88
CA VAL A 222 -9.24 26.51 22.54
C VAL A 222 -8.87 25.79 23.84
N TYR A 223 -9.20 24.49 23.88
CA TYR A 223 -8.88 23.59 24.99
C TYR A 223 -7.88 22.54 24.50
N ASN A 224 -6.83 22.29 25.28
CA ASN A 224 -5.74 21.39 24.90
C ASN A 224 -5.94 19.94 25.36
N SER A 225 -7.01 19.68 26.11
CA SER A 225 -7.34 18.33 26.55
C SER A 225 -8.85 18.08 26.53
N PRO A 226 -9.28 16.81 26.35
CA PRO A 226 -10.69 16.46 26.48
C PRO A 226 -11.21 16.64 27.92
N THR A 227 -10.34 16.57 28.91
CA THR A 227 -10.70 16.74 30.32
C THR A 227 -11.18 18.17 30.61
N GLU A 228 -10.58 19.16 29.97
CA GLU A 228 -11.01 20.56 30.06
C GLU A 228 -12.24 20.85 29.22
N PHE A 229 -12.32 20.24 28.01
CA PHE A 229 -13.38 20.53 27.05
C PHE A 229 -14.72 19.87 27.38
N MET A 230 -14.71 18.59 27.81
CA MET A 230 -15.94 17.82 28.05
C MET A 230 -16.92 18.45 29.04
N PRO A 231 -16.49 19.04 30.15
CA PRO A 231 -17.43 19.76 31.03
C PRO A 231 -18.12 20.94 30.35
N VAL A 232 -17.39 21.67 29.50
CA VAL A 232 -17.92 22.83 28.76
C VAL A 232 -18.96 22.35 27.73
N LEU A 233 -18.62 21.34 26.94
CA LEU A 233 -19.54 20.76 25.95
C LEU A 233 -20.80 20.16 26.60
N THR A 234 -20.62 19.42 27.71
CA THR A 234 -21.74 18.83 28.44
C THR A 234 -22.70 19.88 28.98
N LYS A 235 -22.14 20.99 29.53
CA LYS A 235 -22.95 22.10 29.99
C LYS A 235 -23.69 22.80 28.85
N ALA A 236 -23.00 23.02 27.73
CA ALA A 236 -23.60 23.66 26.55
C ALA A 236 -24.76 22.84 25.97
N LEU A 237 -24.63 21.54 25.91
CA LEU A 237 -25.63 20.63 25.32
C LEU A 237 -26.59 20.01 26.35
N ALA A 238 -26.62 20.47 27.58
CA ALA A 238 -27.42 19.88 28.65
C ALA A 238 -28.93 19.88 28.38
N SER A 239 -29.44 20.83 27.58
CA SER A 239 -30.83 20.84 27.12
C SER A 239 -31.14 19.81 26.06
N ALA A 240 -30.17 19.53 25.19
CA ALA A 240 -30.36 18.66 24.02
C ALA A 240 -30.05 17.19 24.34
N THR A 241 -28.94 16.91 25.04
CA THR A 241 -28.54 15.51 25.28
C THR A 241 -27.66 15.36 26.53
N SER A 242 -27.84 14.19 27.20
CA SER A 242 -26.95 13.69 28.24
C SER A 242 -26.26 12.39 27.84
N ASP A 243 -26.45 11.92 26.60
CA ASP A 243 -25.81 10.70 26.11
C ASP A 243 -24.30 10.90 25.93
N LYS A 244 -23.54 10.23 26.79
CA LYS A 244 -22.09 10.31 26.80
C LYS A 244 -21.45 9.92 25.47
N LYS A 245 -21.97 8.90 24.77
CA LYS A 245 -21.42 8.46 23.49
C LYS A 245 -21.62 9.52 22.41
N LEU A 246 -22.77 10.19 22.42
CA LEU A 246 -23.05 11.28 21.50
C LEU A 246 -22.18 12.50 21.81
N LEU A 247 -22.01 12.86 23.09
CA LEU A 247 -21.10 13.93 23.52
C LEU A 247 -19.63 13.65 23.12
N ASP A 248 -19.13 12.42 23.36
CA ASP A 248 -17.79 12.01 22.93
C ASP A 248 -17.62 12.12 21.41
N LYS A 249 -18.66 11.78 20.65
CA LYS A 249 -18.67 11.87 19.19
C LYS A 249 -18.64 13.31 18.69
N ILE A 250 -19.41 14.19 19.32
CA ILE A 250 -19.41 15.63 19.04
C ILE A 250 -18.06 16.22 19.39
N ALA A 251 -17.50 15.91 20.56
CA ALA A 251 -16.19 16.38 20.98
C ALA A 251 -15.10 15.98 19.98
N ASN A 252 -15.09 14.71 19.52
CA ASN A 252 -14.17 14.25 18.51
C ASN A 252 -14.35 14.99 17.18
N GLY A 253 -15.59 15.26 16.77
CA GLY A 253 -15.89 16.03 15.56
C GLY A 253 -15.41 17.48 15.62
N LEU A 254 -15.45 18.10 16.82
CA LEU A 254 -14.98 19.47 17.09
C LEU A 254 -13.47 19.54 17.37
N SER A 255 -12.75 18.41 17.35
CA SER A 255 -11.31 18.36 17.59
C SER A 255 -10.51 18.41 16.29
N ILE A 256 -9.32 18.99 16.36
CA ILE A 256 -8.31 18.93 15.31
C ILE A 256 -6.98 18.43 15.89
N MET A 257 -6.17 17.80 15.05
CA MET A 257 -4.81 17.42 15.44
C MET A 257 -4.02 18.69 15.77
N ASP A 258 -3.38 18.68 16.93
CA ASP A 258 -2.59 19.80 17.41
C ASP A 258 -1.42 19.28 18.25
N LYS A 259 -0.21 19.48 17.75
CA LYS A 259 1.03 19.02 18.43
C LYS A 259 1.33 19.77 19.73
N ASN A 260 0.70 20.92 19.96
CA ASN A 260 0.82 21.66 21.20
C ASN A 260 -0.19 21.20 22.26
N ALA A 261 -1.17 20.37 21.86
CA ALA A 261 -2.14 19.80 22.77
C ALA A 261 -1.53 18.70 23.65
N GLU A 262 -2.19 18.41 24.77
CA GLU A 262 -1.76 17.37 25.70
C GLU A 262 -1.85 15.97 25.07
N ILE A 263 -0.80 15.14 25.28
CA ILE A 263 -0.80 13.73 24.88
C ILE A 263 -1.84 12.98 25.72
N GLN A 264 -2.84 12.43 25.04
CA GLN A 264 -3.91 11.71 25.73
C GLN A 264 -3.41 10.34 26.21
N ARG A 265 -3.84 9.97 27.42
CA ARG A 265 -3.49 8.73 28.08
C ARG A 265 -4.73 7.95 28.52
N ASP A 266 -4.63 6.63 28.53
CA ASP A 266 -5.68 5.78 29.06
C ASP A 266 -5.71 5.80 30.60
N ARG A 267 -6.68 5.10 31.20
CA ARG A 267 -6.83 5.02 32.67
C ARG A 267 -5.63 4.39 33.39
N LYS A 268 -4.74 3.72 32.66
CA LYS A 268 -3.51 3.11 33.14
C LYS A 268 -2.27 3.97 32.88
N GLY A 269 -2.45 5.20 32.37
CA GLY A 269 -1.37 6.12 32.04
C GLY A 269 -0.62 5.84 30.74
N ARG A 270 -1.07 4.86 29.93
CA ARG A 270 -0.45 4.53 28.64
C ARG A 270 -0.89 5.52 27.56
N ILE A 271 0.02 5.90 26.69
CA ILE A 271 -0.27 6.78 25.54
C ILE A 271 -1.36 6.16 24.67
N ILE A 272 -2.35 6.95 24.31
CA ILE A 272 -3.33 6.62 23.29
C ILE A 272 -2.79 7.11 21.95
N TYR A 273 -2.81 6.27 20.92
CA TYR A 273 -2.36 6.64 19.59
C TYR A 273 -3.53 6.98 18.67
N ASP A 274 -3.33 7.99 17.83
CA ASP A 274 -4.36 8.49 16.93
C ASP A 274 -4.48 7.56 15.71
N LYS A 275 -5.63 6.92 15.60
CA LYS A 275 -5.93 6.00 14.48
C LYS A 275 -6.04 6.69 13.12
N GLU A 276 -6.27 8.01 13.11
CA GLU A 276 -6.30 8.79 11.87
C GLU A 276 -4.90 9.01 11.29
N THR A 277 -3.84 8.87 12.13
CA THR A 277 -2.44 8.94 11.69
C THR A 277 -1.85 7.58 11.33
N LYS A 278 -2.70 6.55 11.30
CA LYS A 278 -2.24 5.19 11.00
C LYS A 278 -1.62 5.13 9.62
N ASP A 279 -0.36 4.73 9.58
CA ASP A 279 0.40 4.42 8.38
C ASP A 279 1.01 3.02 8.47
N THR A 280 1.52 2.53 7.36
CA THR A 280 2.04 1.17 7.27
C THR A 280 3.47 1.20 6.73
N GLU A 281 4.40 0.61 7.49
CA GLU A 281 5.80 0.49 7.10
C GLU A 281 6.19 -0.98 6.86
N LEU A 282 6.90 -1.21 5.77
CA LEU A 282 7.42 -2.53 5.41
C LEU A 282 8.91 -2.58 5.73
N VAL A 283 9.26 -3.32 6.77
CA VAL A 283 10.63 -3.43 7.29
C VAL A 283 11.21 -4.79 6.91
N LYS A 284 12.40 -4.81 6.32
CA LYS A 284 13.08 -6.05 5.93
C LYS A 284 13.23 -6.98 7.12
N TRP A 285 13.22 -8.29 6.88
CA TRP A 285 13.31 -9.30 7.93
C TRP A 285 14.53 -9.15 8.83
N GLU A 286 15.67 -8.82 8.25
CA GLU A 286 16.94 -8.68 8.97
C GLU A 286 17.11 -7.33 9.68
N GLU A 287 16.29 -6.33 9.33
CA GLU A 287 16.40 -4.99 9.91
C GLU A 287 15.61 -4.87 11.22
N SER A 288 16.20 -4.23 12.22
CA SER A 288 15.48 -3.91 13.45
C SER A 288 14.49 -2.77 13.21
N ILE A 289 13.33 -2.83 13.88
CA ILE A 289 12.34 -1.75 13.77
C ILE A 289 12.88 -0.43 14.33
N GLU A 290 13.73 -0.50 15.36
CA GLU A 290 14.34 0.67 15.99
C GLU A 290 15.25 1.41 15.02
N ASP A 291 16.10 0.69 14.27
CA ASP A 291 17.01 1.27 13.27
C ASP A 291 16.23 1.85 12.09
N TYR A 292 15.20 1.12 11.62
CA TYR A 292 14.32 1.60 10.57
C TYR A 292 13.61 2.90 10.98
N MET A 293 12.98 2.91 12.16
CA MET A 293 12.29 4.09 12.69
C MET A 293 13.24 5.28 12.82
N ALA A 294 14.44 5.07 13.36
CA ALA A 294 15.44 6.13 13.53
C ALA A 294 15.91 6.73 12.20
N ARG A 295 15.98 5.93 11.15
CA ARG A 295 16.46 6.37 9.84
C ARG A 295 15.35 6.99 8.98
N GLU A 296 14.16 6.36 8.93
CA GLU A 296 13.14 6.70 7.93
C GLU A 296 11.95 7.49 8.52
N VAL A 297 11.55 7.26 9.77
CA VAL A 297 10.31 7.82 10.31
C VAL A 297 10.55 8.96 11.29
N LEU A 298 11.36 8.74 12.31
CA LEU A 298 11.57 9.72 13.39
C LEU A 298 12.19 11.05 12.96
N PRO A 299 13.01 11.14 11.90
CA PRO A 299 13.46 12.44 11.39
C PRO A 299 12.32 13.33 10.89
N HIS A 300 11.21 12.74 10.45
CA HIS A 300 10.03 13.45 9.94
C HIS A 300 8.90 13.53 10.97
N ILE A 301 8.77 12.50 11.81
CA ILE A 301 7.70 12.35 12.82
C ILE A 301 8.34 11.87 14.13
N PRO A 302 8.92 12.78 14.93
CA PRO A 302 9.75 12.41 16.08
C PRO A 302 9.02 11.64 17.19
N ASP A 303 7.70 11.74 17.25
CA ASP A 303 6.84 11.13 18.27
C ASP A 303 6.09 9.89 17.79
N ALA A 304 6.38 9.42 16.57
CA ALA A 304 5.77 8.21 16.02
C ALA A 304 6.20 6.95 16.78
N ALA A 305 5.28 5.99 16.87
CA ALA A 305 5.56 4.66 17.42
C ALA A 305 5.11 3.58 16.44
N ALA A 306 5.90 2.51 16.36
CA ALA A 306 5.63 1.35 15.52
C ALA A 306 5.05 0.20 16.33
N PHE A 307 4.12 -0.54 15.73
CA PHE A 307 3.43 -1.66 16.33
C PHE A 307 3.45 -2.87 15.39
N PHE A 308 3.87 -4.01 15.91
CA PHE A 308 3.79 -5.28 15.19
C PHE A 308 2.69 -6.14 15.83
N GLU A 309 1.60 -6.34 15.12
CA GLU A 309 0.40 -7.01 15.64
C GLU A 309 0.10 -8.28 14.83
N GLU A 310 1.03 -9.23 14.77
CA GLU A 310 0.81 -10.54 14.16
C GLU A 310 0.19 -11.50 15.19
N ASP A 311 -0.87 -12.22 14.79
CA ASP A 311 -1.51 -13.23 15.61
C ASP A 311 -2.06 -14.35 14.71
N LEU A 312 -1.28 -15.39 14.58
CA LEU A 312 -1.60 -16.56 13.75
C LEU A 312 -2.55 -17.55 14.46
N GLY A 313 -2.75 -17.40 15.77
CA GLY A 313 -3.60 -18.31 16.58
C GLY A 313 -5.08 -17.96 16.54
N LYS A 314 -5.46 -16.82 16.01
CA LYS A 314 -6.87 -16.41 15.90
C LYS A 314 -7.63 -17.25 14.87
N LYS A 315 -8.93 -17.39 15.06
CA LYS A 315 -9.84 -18.01 14.08
C LYS A 315 -9.74 -17.37 12.68
N LYS A 316 -9.46 -16.07 12.62
CA LYS A 316 -9.03 -15.34 11.43
C LYS A 316 -7.64 -14.81 11.72
N PRO A 317 -6.58 -15.46 11.20
CA PRO A 317 -5.23 -15.04 11.48
C PRO A 317 -4.95 -13.60 11.05
N VAL A 318 -4.23 -12.87 11.86
CA VAL A 318 -3.68 -11.56 11.51
C VAL A 318 -2.24 -11.80 11.08
N ILE A 319 -1.97 -11.70 9.79
CA ILE A 319 -0.67 -11.96 9.18
C ILE A 319 0.00 -10.60 8.90
N LYS A 320 1.20 -10.43 9.41
CA LYS A 320 2.00 -9.19 9.28
C LYS A 320 3.39 -9.43 8.72
N THR A 321 3.69 -10.66 8.30
CA THR A 321 4.91 -11.04 7.61
C THR A 321 4.58 -11.46 6.19
N GLY A 322 5.21 -10.84 5.20
CA GLY A 322 4.99 -11.08 3.79
C GLY A 322 6.28 -11.20 3.00
N ALA A 323 6.16 -11.35 1.69
CA ALA A 323 7.31 -11.37 0.79
C ALA A 323 7.03 -10.62 -0.51
N GLU A 324 8.04 -9.91 -1.01
CA GLU A 324 8.02 -9.18 -2.26
C GLU A 324 9.40 -9.23 -2.91
N ILE A 325 9.46 -9.41 -4.22
CA ILE A 325 10.72 -9.40 -4.98
C ILE A 325 10.70 -8.18 -5.91
N PRO A 326 11.13 -7.01 -5.43
CA PRO A 326 11.10 -5.76 -6.20
C PRO A 326 12.23 -5.75 -7.24
N PHE A 327 12.14 -6.65 -8.23
CA PHE A 327 13.18 -6.95 -9.20
C PHE A 327 13.79 -5.68 -9.83
N THR A 328 12.95 -4.77 -10.31
CA THR A 328 13.40 -3.54 -10.99
C THR A 328 14.21 -2.62 -10.08
N ARG A 329 13.94 -2.62 -8.76
CA ARG A 329 14.68 -1.83 -7.77
C ARG A 329 16.16 -2.20 -7.73
N TYR A 330 16.51 -3.46 -7.89
CA TYR A 330 17.88 -3.97 -7.79
C TYR A 330 18.71 -3.68 -9.05
N PHE A 331 18.06 -3.40 -10.17
CA PHE A 331 18.70 -3.04 -11.44
C PHE A 331 18.46 -1.59 -11.84
N TYR A 332 17.81 -0.80 -10.97
CA TYR A 332 17.57 0.61 -11.24
C TYR A 332 18.88 1.38 -11.32
N LYS A 333 19.12 2.02 -12.48
CA LYS A 333 20.19 2.98 -12.70
C LYS A 333 19.55 4.37 -12.76
N TYR A 334 19.94 5.24 -11.82
CA TYR A 334 19.46 6.63 -11.85
C TYR A 334 19.84 7.28 -13.17
N GLN A 335 18.85 7.76 -13.89
CA GLN A 335 19.05 8.62 -15.05
C GLN A 335 18.66 10.03 -14.62
N ALA A 336 19.65 10.94 -14.62
CA ALA A 336 19.36 12.35 -14.40
C ALA A 336 18.37 12.83 -15.46
N SER A 337 17.35 13.58 -15.07
CA SER A 337 16.44 14.22 -16.02
C SER A 337 17.24 15.16 -16.91
N THR A 338 17.02 15.11 -18.23
CA THR A 338 17.60 16.07 -19.17
C THR A 338 17.16 17.47 -18.75
N PRO A 339 18.10 18.42 -18.55
CA PRO A 339 17.74 19.80 -18.22
C PRO A 339 16.72 20.38 -19.23
N SER A 340 15.81 21.21 -18.75
CA SER A 340 14.76 21.81 -19.59
C SER A 340 15.33 22.53 -20.82
N GLU A 341 16.48 23.18 -20.67
CA GLU A 341 17.19 23.86 -21.76
C GLU A 341 17.65 22.91 -22.87
N GLU A 342 18.08 21.70 -22.55
CA GLU A 342 18.41 20.68 -23.57
C GLU A 342 17.16 20.13 -24.26
N LEU A 343 16.05 19.97 -23.52
CA LEU A 343 14.78 19.54 -24.11
C LEU A 343 14.20 20.59 -25.05
N GLU A 344 14.32 21.87 -24.70
CA GLU A 344 13.93 23.01 -25.58
C GLU A 344 14.78 23.02 -26.85
N ASN A 345 16.10 22.84 -26.75
CA ASN A 345 17.00 22.76 -27.90
C ASN A 345 16.68 21.58 -28.82
N LEU A 346 16.38 20.38 -28.25
CA LEU A 346 15.96 19.22 -29.03
C LEU A 346 14.61 19.44 -29.73
N SER A 347 13.68 20.12 -29.07
CA SER A 347 12.39 20.53 -29.66
C SER A 347 12.57 21.52 -30.82
N LEU A 348 13.46 22.52 -30.67
CA LEU A 348 13.76 23.50 -31.70
C LEU A 348 14.44 22.88 -32.93
N ILE A 349 15.27 21.86 -32.76
CA ILE A 349 15.89 21.11 -33.89
C ILE A 349 14.82 20.39 -34.71
N HIS A 350 13.81 19.81 -34.09
CA HIS A 350 12.69 19.20 -34.81
C HIS A 350 11.76 20.20 -35.52
N ILE A 351 11.68 21.43 -35.04
CA ILE A 351 10.88 22.49 -35.69
C ILE A 351 11.64 23.13 -36.85
N SER A 352 12.97 23.12 -36.84
CA SER A 352 13.83 23.74 -37.86
C SER A 352 14.14 22.86 -39.07
N GLU A 353 13.84 21.56 -39.06
CA GLU A 353 13.93 20.73 -40.27
C GLU A 353 12.65 20.83 -41.10
N PRO A 354 12.68 21.51 -42.25
CA PRO A 354 11.52 21.53 -43.14
C PRO A 354 11.35 20.10 -43.70
N THR A 355 10.20 19.50 -43.43
CA THR A 355 9.75 18.26 -44.07
C THR A 355 9.82 18.47 -45.60
N ARG A 356 10.84 17.97 -46.25
CA ARG A 356 10.85 17.85 -47.71
C ARG A 356 9.77 16.84 -48.09
N LEU A 357 8.58 17.33 -48.36
CA LEU A 357 7.58 16.63 -49.12
C LEU A 357 8.20 16.27 -50.47
N ARG A 358 8.64 15.02 -50.68
CA ARG A 358 8.81 14.48 -52.01
C ARG A 358 7.44 14.10 -52.54
N CYS A 359 6.86 15.02 -53.31
CA CYS A 359 5.91 14.64 -54.33
C CYS A 359 6.64 13.86 -55.42
N ILE A 360 6.31 12.57 -55.59
CA ILE A 360 6.20 11.83 -56.86
C ILE A 360 5.17 10.72 -56.62
#